data_caa11c6f0c296d31ccdada6008654073
#
_entry.id   caa11c6f0c296d31ccdada6008654073
#
_cell.length_a   1.000
_cell.length_b   1.000
_cell.length_c   1.000
_cell.angle_alpha   90.00
_cell.angle_beta   90.00
_cell.angle_gamma   90.00
#
_symmetry.space_group_name_H-M   'P 1'
#
loop_
_entity.id
_entity.type
_entity.pdbx_description
1 polymer ?
#
loop_
_entity_poly.entity_id
_entity_poly.type
_entity_poly.pdbx_seq_one_letter_code
_entity_poly.pdbx_strand_id
1 'polypeptide(L)'
;IDLNPEYTTQYDIGVTYSRKFRGGYPVRLEFQADAYYNEVTDKIVAMPTSNQFRWTMVNLGYVEMRGVDVALQTEWHLLKDLKANLRVNYTYEKAQDFTDAKSDYYGGQIPYIPWHSGSAVLNLSYRDWDMNYSFIYTGERYESSANIPENYAKEWYTNDLSLSRRLHWKKMLWKLTAEVNNVFNQQYEVVQWYPMPGINFRFVINVEL
;
A
#
# COMPACT_ATOMS: atom_id res chain seq x y z
N ILE A 1 3.64 -10.58 -29.08
CA ILE A 1 3.50 -9.13 -28.83
C ILE A 1 4.91 -8.59 -28.75
N ASP A 2 5.33 -7.82 -29.74
CA ASP A 2 6.59 -7.10 -29.69
C ASP A 2 6.36 -5.82 -28.88
N LEU A 3 6.91 -5.78 -27.66
CA LEU A 3 6.91 -4.61 -26.79
C LEU A 3 8.22 -3.84 -27.03
N ASN A 4 8.12 -2.53 -27.15
CA ASN A 4 9.29 -1.65 -27.12
C ASN A 4 9.85 -1.54 -25.71
N PRO A 5 11.17 -1.34 -25.53
CA PRO A 5 11.73 -1.01 -24.23
C PRO A 5 11.17 0.31 -23.71
N GLU A 6 10.87 0.33 -22.42
CA GLU A 6 10.46 1.53 -21.71
C GLU A 6 11.72 2.38 -21.37
N TYR A 7 11.63 3.71 -21.58
CA TYR A 7 12.68 4.66 -21.20
C TYR A 7 12.12 5.66 -20.20
N THR A 8 12.83 5.85 -19.09
CA THR A 8 12.42 6.75 -18.01
C THR A 8 13.49 7.80 -17.75
N THR A 9 13.08 9.07 -17.72
CA THR A 9 13.85 10.17 -17.13
C THR A 9 13.21 10.53 -15.80
N GLN A 10 13.98 10.47 -14.71
CA GLN A 10 13.48 10.61 -13.35
C GLN A 10 14.17 11.79 -12.63
N TYR A 11 13.38 12.58 -11.94
CA TYR A 11 13.82 13.66 -11.07
C TYR A 11 13.22 13.44 -9.69
N ASP A 12 14.08 13.37 -8.66
CA ASP A 12 13.68 13.14 -7.29
C ASP A 12 14.30 14.17 -6.36
N ILE A 13 13.53 14.55 -5.35
CA ILE A 13 14.02 15.29 -4.19
C ILE A 13 13.41 14.70 -2.92
N GLY A 14 14.24 14.39 -1.94
CA GLY A 14 13.77 13.79 -0.69
C GLY A 14 14.42 14.39 0.54
N VAL A 15 13.73 14.26 1.65
CA VAL A 15 14.23 14.60 2.97
C VAL A 15 14.00 13.43 3.93
N THR A 16 15.02 13.10 4.69
CA THR A 16 14.95 12.11 5.77
C THR A 16 15.35 12.79 7.07
N TYR A 17 14.51 12.63 8.09
CA TYR A 17 14.78 13.08 9.45
C TYR A 17 14.70 11.88 10.40
N SER A 18 15.76 11.68 11.19
CA SER A 18 15.79 10.61 12.19
C SER A 18 16.29 11.16 13.52
N ARG A 19 15.57 10.88 14.59
CA ARG A 19 15.92 11.31 15.92
C ARG A 19 15.66 10.24 16.96
N LYS A 20 16.61 10.04 17.86
CA LYS A 20 16.47 9.27 19.11
C LYS A 20 16.37 10.24 20.28
N PHE A 21 15.40 10.01 21.16
CA PHE A 21 15.16 10.85 22.32
C PHE A 21 15.66 10.11 23.56
N ARG A 22 16.37 10.83 24.43
CA ARG A 22 16.82 10.30 25.74
C ARG A 22 15.81 10.72 26.80
N GLY A 23 15.09 9.74 27.39
CA GLY A 23 14.13 9.99 28.47
C GLY A 23 12.83 10.68 28.05
N GLY A 24 12.50 10.68 26.76
CA GLY A 24 11.28 11.27 26.20
C GLY A 24 10.41 10.26 25.44
N TYR A 25 9.23 10.69 25.01
CA TYR A 25 8.34 9.95 24.14
C TYR A 25 8.10 10.78 22.87
N PRO A 26 8.24 10.22 21.66
CA PRO A 26 8.68 8.85 21.30
C PRO A 26 10.18 8.63 21.63
N VAL A 27 10.60 7.36 21.70
CA VAL A 27 12.03 6.99 21.87
C VAL A 27 12.79 7.16 20.56
N ARG A 28 12.13 6.89 19.44
CA ARG A 28 12.65 7.05 18.09
C ARG A 28 11.56 7.61 17.18
N LEU A 29 11.96 8.56 16.34
CA LEU A 29 11.16 9.13 15.27
C LEU A 29 11.99 9.07 14.00
N GLU A 30 11.39 8.56 12.92
CA GLU A 30 11.92 8.61 11.56
C GLU A 30 10.81 9.16 10.66
N PHE A 31 11.15 10.18 9.91
CA PHE A 31 10.29 10.80 8.92
C PHE A 31 11.02 10.86 7.60
N GLN A 32 10.34 10.48 6.53
CA GLN A 32 10.84 10.60 5.16
C GLN A 32 9.74 11.23 4.31
N ALA A 33 10.12 12.14 3.44
CA ALA A 33 9.26 12.68 2.41
C ALA A 33 10.05 12.83 1.12
N ASP A 34 9.51 12.30 0.03
CA ASP A 34 10.11 12.31 -1.29
C ASP A 34 9.10 12.85 -2.30
N ALA A 35 9.53 13.75 -3.16
CA ALA A 35 8.75 14.23 -4.30
C ALA A 35 9.46 13.84 -5.58
N TYR A 36 8.70 13.37 -6.57
CA TYR A 36 9.26 12.88 -7.83
C TYR A 36 8.48 13.39 -9.04
N TYR A 37 9.19 13.46 -10.16
CA TYR A 37 8.64 13.68 -11.49
C TYR A 37 9.35 12.76 -12.48
N ASN A 38 8.59 11.94 -13.18
CA ASN A 38 9.09 10.96 -14.13
C ASN A 38 8.44 11.17 -15.49
N GLU A 39 9.25 11.23 -16.53
CA GLU A 39 8.84 11.19 -17.93
C GLU A 39 9.16 9.79 -18.47
N VAL A 40 8.15 9.09 -18.96
CA VAL A 40 8.27 7.71 -19.44
C VAL A 40 7.81 7.63 -20.87
N THR A 41 8.69 7.21 -21.77
CA THR A 41 8.35 6.87 -23.17
C THR A 41 8.18 5.37 -23.31
N ASP A 42 7.26 4.95 -24.19
CA ASP A 42 6.90 3.55 -24.41
C ASP A 42 6.50 2.82 -23.10
N LYS A 43 5.80 3.53 -22.20
CA LYS A 43 5.34 2.97 -20.91
C LYS A 43 4.57 1.67 -21.10
N ILE A 44 5.06 0.59 -20.48
CA ILE A 44 4.38 -0.71 -20.55
C ILE A 44 3.30 -0.76 -19.46
N VAL A 45 2.07 -0.98 -19.90
CA VAL A 45 0.92 -1.13 -18.98
C VAL A 45 0.15 -2.41 -19.29
N ALA A 46 -0.38 -3.02 -18.24
CA ALA A 46 -1.32 -4.13 -18.36
C ALA A 46 -2.73 -3.56 -18.54
N MET A 47 -3.43 -3.96 -19.59
CA MET A 47 -4.79 -3.53 -19.84
C MET A 47 -5.72 -4.72 -20.06
N PRO A 48 -6.97 -4.67 -19.54
CA PRO A 48 -7.96 -5.69 -19.84
C PRO A 48 -8.31 -5.64 -21.35
N THR A 49 -8.48 -6.80 -21.96
CA THR A 49 -8.99 -6.90 -23.33
C THR A 49 -10.52 -6.83 -23.34
N SER A 50 -11.15 -6.93 -24.50
CA SER A 50 -12.61 -7.09 -24.63
C SER A 50 -13.16 -8.29 -23.84
N ASN A 51 -12.33 -9.30 -23.61
CA ASN A 51 -12.60 -10.36 -22.63
C ASN A 51 -11.99 -9.95 -21.29
N GLN A 52 -12.81 -9.58 -20.32
CA GLN A 52 -12.42 -9.08 -18.99
C GLN A 52 -11.50 -10.02 -18.19
N PHE A 53 -11.45 -11.31 -18.55
CA PHE A 53 -10.53 -12.29 -17.93
C PHE A 53 -9.17 -12.38 -18.64
N ARG A 54 -8.95 -11.62 -19.71
CA ARG A 54 -7.68 -11.60 -20.43
C ARG A 54 -7.07 -10.22 -20.39
N TRP A 55 -5.82 -10.19 -19.94
CA TRP A 55 -5.00 -9.00 -19.92
C TRP A 55 -3.96 -9.06 -21.03
N THR A 56 -3.64 -7.91 -21.57
CA THR A 56 -2.55 -7.73 -22.51
C THR A 56 -1.62 -6.64 -22.04
N MET A 57 -0.37 -6.72 -22.44
CA MET A 57 0.60 -5.64 -22.25
C MET A 57 0.64 -4.79 -23.51
N VAL A 58 0.61 -3.48 -23.33
CA VAL A 58 0.72 -2.50 -24.41
C VAL A 58 1.72 -1.42 -24.03
N ASN A 59 2.39 -0.84 -25.01
CA ASN A 59 3.14 0.38 -24.82
C ASN A 59 2.20 1.58 -24.97
N LEU A 60 2.22 2.48 -23.98
CA LEU A 60 1.75 3.86 -24.12
C LEU A 60 2.94 4.72 -24.58
N GLY A 61 2.70 5.67 -25.49
CA GLY A 61 3.79 6.44 -26.10
C GLY A 61 4.51 7.34 -25.10
N TYR A 62 3.77 8.17 -24.35
CA TYR A 62 4.35 9.12 -23.40
C TYR A 62 3.48 9.27 -22.15
N VAL A 63 4.10 9.09 -21.00
CA VAL A 63 3.44 9.16 -19.69
C VAL A 63 4.23 10.06 -18.76
N GLU A 64 3.53 10.93 -18.05
CA GLU A 64 4.08 11.71 -16.94
C GLU A 64 3.57 11.14 -15.62
N MET A 65 4.49 10.90 -14.70
CA MET A 65 4.18 10.45 -13.34
C MET A 65 4.80 11.44 -12.35
N ARG A 66 3.99 11.99 -11.46
CA ARG A 66 4.44 12.91 -10.43
C ARG A 66 3.73 12.62 -9.13
N GLY A 67 4.46 12.74 -8.04
CA GLY A 67 3.88 12.40 -6.76
C GLY A 67 4.72 12.83 -5.57
N VAL A 68 4.16 12.50 -4.41
CA VAL A 68 4.81 12.68 -3.12
C VAL A 68 4.57 11.42 -2.30
N ASP A 69 5.66 10.87 -1.76
CA ASP A 69 5.65 9.77 -0.81
C ASP A 69 6.05 10.30 0.57
N VAL A 70 5.27 9.92 1.59
CA VAL A 70 5.56 10.26 2.99
C VAL A 70 5.56 9.00 3.82
N ALA A 71 6.62 8.81 4.61
CA ALA A 71 6.73 7.73 5.56
C ALA A 71 7.05 8.27 6.96
N LEU A 72 6.33 7.78 7.95
CA LEU A 72 6.56 8.06 9.36
C LEU A 72 6.72 6.74 10.12
N GLN A 73 7.79 6.63 10.89
CA GLN A 73 7.97 5.51 11.81
C GLN A 73 8.30 6.05 13.20
N THR A 74 7.61 5.55 14.21
CA THR A 74 7.84 5.93 15.59
C THR A 74 7.91 4.70 16.49
N GLU A 75 8.81 4.75 17.47
CA GLU A 75 8.93 3.75 18.52
C GLU A 75 8.68 4.42 19.87
N TRP A 76 7.85 3.80 20.69
CA TRP A 76 7.41 4.29 21.99
C TRP A 76 7.65 3.23 23.07
N HIS A 77 8.23 3.63 24.18
CA HIS A 77 8.27 2.83 25.40
C HIS A 77 7.25 3.45 26.38
N LEU A 78 5.99 3.05 26.26
CA LEU A 78 4.89 3.65 27.01
C LEU A 78 4.97 3.32 28.51
N LEU A 79 5.35 2.08 28.83
CA LEU A 79 5.59 1.59 30.19
C LEU A 79 6.82 0.68 30.17
N LYS A 80 7.27 0.23 31.38
CA LYS A 80 8.43 -0.66 31.51
C LYS A 80 8.40 -1.86 30.56
N ASP A 81 7.22 -2.49 30.43
CA ASP A 81 7.04 -3.71 29.62
C ASP A 81 6.14 -3.49 28.38
N LEU A 82 5.69 -2.25 28.14
CA LEU A 82 4.81 -1.91 27.00
C LEU A 82 5.55 -1.07 25.97
N LYS A 83 5.72 -1.63 24.78
CA LYS A 83 6.29 -0.95 23.62
C LYS A 83 5.24 -0.82 22.53
N ALA A 84 5.30 0.29 21.80
CA ALA A 84 4.50 0.52 20.61
C ALA A 84 5.40 0.94 19.46
N ASN A 85 5.13 0.40 18.28
CA ASN A 85 5.71 0.83 17.01
C ASN A 85 4.58 1.21 16.07
N LEU A 86 4.62 2.44 15.56
CA LEU A 86 3.71 2.91 14.54
C LEU A 86 4.49 3.20 13.27
N ARG A 87 4.02 2.65 12.14
CA ARG A 87 4.47 3.01 10.79
C ARG A 87 3.28 3.48 9.99
N VAL A 88 3.42 4.62 9.35
CA VAL A 88 2.42 5.20 8.44
C VAL A 88 3.11 5.53 7.14
N ASN A 89 2.50 5.13 6.02
CA ASN A 89 2.93 5.51 4.69
C ASN A 89 1.74 6.17 3.98
N TYR A 90 2.03 7.17 3.18
CA TYR A 90 1.06 7.85 2.34
C TYR A 90 1.70 8.20 1.01
N THR A 91 0.99 7.95 -0.08
CA THR A 91 1.38 8.29 -1.44
C THR A 91 0.29 9.14 -2.09
N TYR A 92 0.69 10.25 -2.67
CA TYR A 92 -0.07 10.95 -3.69
C TYR A 92 0.62 10.76 -5.03
N GLU A 93 -0.10 10.23 -6.03
CA GLU A 93 0.45 9.97 -7.35
C GLU A 93 -0.52 10.42 -8.44
N LYS A 94 0.00 11.17 -9.40
CA LYS A 94 -0.68 11.55 -10.62
C LYS A 94 0.10 10.99 -11.81
N ALA A 95 -0.41 9.92 -12.39
CA ALA A 95 0.16 9.24 -13.55
C ALA A 95 -0.75 9.45 -14.75
N GLN A 96 -0.31 10.20 -15.76
CA GLN A 96 -1.14 10.68 -16.86
C GLN A 96 -0.59 10.26 -18.22
N ASP A 97 -1.49 9.87 -19.12
CA ASP A 97 -1.19 9.53 -20.49
C ASP A 97 -1.24 10.78 -21.38
N PHE A 98 -0.10 11.16 -21.95
CA PHE A 98 0.06 12.26 -22.89
C PHE A 98 0.51 11.78 -24.29
N THR A 99 0.20 10.54 -24.65
CA THR A 99 0.64 9.90 -25.89
C THR A 99 0.11 10.59 -27.14
N ASP A 100 -1.17 10.91 -27.22
CA ASP A 100 -1.80 11.53 -28.37
C ASP A 100 -2.71 12.69 -27.98
N ALA A 101 -2.29 13.90 -28.32
CA ALA A 101 -3.04 15.13 -28.02
C ALA A 101 -4.42 15.21 -28.69
N LYS A 102 -4.72 14.35 -29.67
CA LYS A 102 -6.03 14.25 -30.33
C LYS A 102 -6.92 13.18 -29.71
N SER A 103 -6.38 12.37 -28.81
CA SER A 103 -7.13 11.34 -28.10
C SER A 103 -8.05 11.97 -27.05
N ASP A 104 -9.28 11.44 -26.93
CA ASP A 104 -10.20 11.78 -25.86
C ASP A 104 -9.65 11.40 -24.45
N TYR A 105 -8.59 10.62 -24.40
CA TYR A 105 -7.92 10.16 -23.17
C TYR A 105 -6.67 10.95 -22.82
N TYR A 106 -6.33 11.96 -23.62
CA TYR A 106 -5.14 12.78 -23.39
C TYR A 106 -5.16 13.44 -22.01
N GLY A 107 -4.10 13.22 -21.23
CA GLY A 107 -4.00 13.70 -19.85
C GLY A 107 -4.82 12.90 -18.84
N GLY A 108 -5.44 11.80 -19.25
CA GLY A 108 -6.16 10.88 -18.37
C GLY A 108 -5.22 10.13 -17.42
N GLN A 109 -5.73 9.81 -16.23
CA GLN A 109 -5.02 8.97 -15.26
C GLN A 109 -4.91 7.54 -15.80
N ILE A 110 -3.74 6.93 -15.64
CA ILE A 110 -3.50 5.54 -16.03
C ILE A 110 -4.41 4.61 -15.20
N PRO A 111 -4.99 3.56 -15.82
CA PRO A 111 -5.86 2.62 -15.14
C PRO A 111 -5.24 2.03 -13.87
N TYR A 112 -6.08 1.84 -12.84
CA TYR A 112 -5.75 1.22 -11.57
C TYR A 112 -4.69 1.94 -10.72
N ILE A 113 -4.24 3.13 -11.11
CA ILE A 113 -3.36 3.98 -10.29
C ILE A 113 -4.24 4.98 -9.50
N PRO A 114 -4.36 4.85 -8.17
CA PRO A 114 -5.11 5.79 -7.36
C PRO A 114 -4.33 7.08 -7.16
N TRP A 115 -5.03 8.22 -7.06
CA TRP A 115 -4.36 9.48 -6.68
C TRP A 115 -3.84 9.48 -5.25
N HIS A 116 -4.52 8.75 -4.37
CA HIS A 116 -4.18 8.68 -2.95
C HIS A 116 -4.16 7.22 -2.51
N SER A 117 -3.10 6.82 -1.84
CA SER A 117 -3.02 5.54 -1.18
C SER A 117 -2.26 5.67 0.14
N GLY A 118 -2.44 4.71 1.02
CA GLY A 118 -1.71 4.72 2.28
C GLY A 118 -1.89 3.47 3.10
N SER A 119 -1.03 3.36 4.11
CA SER A 119 -1.11 2.28 5.08
C SER A 119 -0.67 2.74 6.45
N ALA A 120 -1.21 2.12 7.48
CA ALA A 120 -0.76 2.30 8.85
C ALA A 120 -0.64 0.94 9.53
N VAL A 121 0.46 0.71 10.24
CA VAL A 121 0.69 -0.49 11.02
C VAL A 121 1.07 -0.09 12.44
N LEU A 122 0.30 -0.56 13.42
CA LEU A 122 0.56 -0.39 14.84
C LEU A 122 0.87 -1.75 15.46
N ASN A 123 2.07 -1.89 16.03
CA ASN A 123 2.46 -3.04 16.82
C ASN A 123 2.53 -2.63 18.30
N LEU A 124 1.83 -3.36 19.14
CA LEU A 124 1.90 -3.24 20.59
C LEU A 124 2.47 -4.53 21.18
N SER A 125 3.56 -4.42 21.93
CA SER A 125 4.18 -5.55 22.63
C SER A 125 4.13 -5.31 24.13
N TYR A 126 3.51 -6.24 24.85
CA TYR A 126 3.43 -6.22 26.31
C TYR A 126 3.78 -7.60 26.87
N ARG A 127 4.97 -7.73 27.47
CA ARG A 127 5.50 -9.01 27.96
C ARG A 127 5.48 -10.09 26.87
N ASP A 128 4.66 -11.13 27.05
CA ASP A 128 4.51 -12.24 26.12
C ASP A 128 3.40 -12.04 25.08
N TRP A 129 2.74 -10.89 25.09
CA TRP A 129 1.68 -10.55 24.16
C TRP A 129 2.16 -9.58 23.10
N ASP A 130 1.78 -9.85 21.87
CA ASP A 130 1.97 -8.96 20.73
C ASP A 130 0.62 -8.76 20.04
N MET A 131 0.20 -7.51 19.89
CA MET A 131 -0.97 -7.12 19.11
C MET A 131 -0.48 -6.36 17.88
N ASN A 132 -1.04 -6.68 16.72
CA ASN A 132 -0.79 -5.97 15.48
C ASN A 132 -2.12 -5.50 14.88
N TYR A 133 -2.18 -4.22 14.54
CA TYR A 133 -3.26 -3.64 13.76
C TYR A 133 -2.69 -3.10 12.45
N SER A 134 -3.33 -3.45 11.33
CA SER A 134 -2.96 -3.00 10.00
C SER A 134 -4.16 -2.32 9.33
N PHE A 135 -3.90 -1.18 8.75
CA PHE A 135 -4.84 -0.43 7.93
C PHE A 135 -4.25 -0.22 6.55
N ILE A 136 -5.04 -0.46 5.50
CA ILE A 136 -4.69 -0.18 4.11
C ILE A 136 -5.81 0.65 3.50
N TYR A 137 -5.45 1.68 2.76
CA TYR A 137 -6.35 2.53 2.00
C TYR A 137 -5.88 2.65 0.56
N THR A 138 -6.79 2.45 -0.38
CA THR A 138 -6.60 2.73 -1.80
C THR A 138 -7.71 3.66 -2.23
N GLY A 139 -7.33 4.83 -2.69
CA GLY A 139 -8.25 5.87 -3.12
C GLY A 139 -8.98 5.55 -4.41
N GLU A 140 -9.79 6.46 -4.81
CA GLU A 140 -10.51 6.45 -6.09
C GLU A 140 -9.53 6.38 -7.26
N ARG A 141 -9.93 5.70 -8.32
CA ARG A 141 -9.14 5.47 -9.54
C ARG A 141 -10.06 5.16 -10.71
N TYR A 142 -9.50 5.07 -11.89
CA TYR A 142 -10.23 4.56 -13.05
C TYR A 142 -9.78 3.15 -13.41
N GLU A 143 -10.69 2.35 -13.94
CA GLU A 143 -10.46 0.95 -14.35
C GLU A 143 -10.04 0.84 -15.83
N SER A 144 -10.15 1.94 -16.56
CA SER A 144 -9.84 2.05 -17.98
C SER A 144 -9.17 3.39 -18.29
N SER A 145 -8.50 3.49 -19.44
CA SER A 145 -7.89 4.73 -19.94
C SER A 145 -8.92 5.84 -20.16
N ALA A 146 -10.18 5.49 -20.47
CA ALA A 146 -11.27 6.44 -20.52
C ALA A 146 -11.65 6.84 -19.09
N ASN A 147 -11.26 8.04 -18.69
CA ASN A 147 -11.55 8.59 -17.36
C ASN A 147 -12.97 9.18 -17.31
N ILE A 148 -13.96 8.33 -17.52
CA ILE A 148 -15.38 8.66 -17.49
C ILE A 148 -16.06 8.04 -16.25
N PRO A 149 -17.23 8.52 -15.82
CA PRO A 149 -17.91 8.02 -14.63
C PRO A 149 -18.17 6.51 -14.61
N GLU A 150 -18.39 5.90 -15.77
CA GLU A 150 -18.66 4.48 -15.94
C GLU A 150 -17.44 3.59 -15.62
N ASN A 151 -16.23 4.15 -15.72
CA ASN A 151 -14.97 3.48 -15.44
C ASN A 151 -14.41 3.85 -14.07
N TYR A 152 -15.19 4.54 -13.24
CA TYR A 152 -14.75 4.99 -11.93
C TYR A 152 -14.81 3.86 -10.90
N ALA A 153 -13.68 3.53 -10.30
CA ALA A 153 -13.56 2.62 -9.17
C ALA A 153 -13.48 3.39 -7.87
N LYS A 154 -14.41 3.10 -6.97
CA LYS A 154 -14.46 3.71 -5.63
C LYS A 154 -13.24 3.35 -4.81
N GLU A 155 -12.94 4.20 -3.84
CA GLU A 155 -11.97 3.92 -2.80
C GLU A 155 -12.39 2.69 -1.96
N TRP A 156 -11.39 2.05 -1.41
CA TRP A 156 -11.59 0.99 -0.43
C TRP A 156 -10.53 1.04 0.66
N TYR A 157 -10.83 0.41 1.78
CA TYR A 157 -9.89 0.25 2.88
C TYR A 157 -10.13 -1.07 3.60
N THR A 158 -9.08 -1.62 4.19
CA THR A 158 -9.17 -2.80 5.05
C THR A 158 -8.53 -2.55 6.39
N ASN A 159 -9.00 -3.26 7.39
CA ASN A 159 -8.47 -3.24 8.74
C ASN A 159 -8.29 -4.67 9.20
N ASP A 160 -7.07 -5.01 9.58
CA ASP A 160 -6.71 -6.34 10.05
C ASP A 160 -6.19 -6.25 11.49
N LEU A 161 -6.54 -7.22 12.29
CA LEU A 161 -6.12 -7.30 13.69
C LEU A 161 -5.55 -8.68 13.97
N SER A 162 -4.38 -8.73 14.62
CA SER A 162 -3.83 -9.98 15.13
C SER A 162 -3.42 -9.86 16.58
N LEU A 163 -3.57 -10.94 17.32
CA LEU A 163 -3.12 -11.07 18.70
C LEU A 163 -2.29 -12.35 18.81
N SER A 164 -1.06 -12.22 19.27
CA SER A 164 -0.15 -13.33 19.50
C SER A 164 0.21 -13.45 20.97
N ARG A 165 0.42 -14.67 21.44
CA ARG A 165 0.96 -14.96 22.75
C ARG A 165 2.11 -15.96 22.66
N ARG A 166 3.23 -15.65 23.34
CA ARG A 166 4.35 -16.57 23.53
C ARG A 166 4.17 -17.34 24.83
N LEU A 167 4.35 -18.66 24.77
CA LEU A 167 4.24 -19.56 25.91
C LEU A 167 5.50 -20.42 25.94
N HIS A 168 6.18 -20.44 27.09
CA HIS A 168 7.31 -21.32 27.33
C HIS A 168 6.80 -22.59 28.00
N TRP A 169 6.92 -23.73 27.33
CA TRP A 169 6.55 -25.03 27.87
C TRP A 169 7.68 -26.04 27.65
N LYS A 170 8.27 -26.50 28.76
CA LYS A 170 9.50 -27.31 28.78
C LYS A 170 10.64 -26.57 28.07
N LYS A 171 11.21 -27.18 27.02
CA LYS A 171 12.29 -26.59 26.20
C LYS A 171 11.78 -25.93 24.92
N MET A 172 10.48 -25.84 24.74
CA MET A 172 9.83 -25.34 23.53
C MET A 172 9.22 -23.96 23.78
N LEU A 173 9.37 -23.08 22.79
CA LEU A 173 8.67 -21.81 22.72
C LEU A 173 7.49 -21.97 21.75
N TRP A 174 6.29 -21.76 22.24
CA TRP A 174 5.05 -21.77 21.49
C TRP A 174 4.60 -20.34 21.23
N LYS A 175 4.33 -19.99 19.98
CA LYS A 175 3.69 -18.74 19.62
C LYS A 175 2.34 -19.06 18.99
N LEU A 176 1.27 -18.67 19.69
CA LEU A 176 -0.12 -18.79 19.25
C LEU A 176 -0.55 -17.43 18.69
N THR A 177 -1.10 -17.42 17.50
CA THR A 177 -1.58 -16.19 16.85
C THR A 177 -3.01 -16.39 16.36
N ALA A 178 -3.90 -15.48 16.73
CA ALA A 178 -5.24 -15.34 16.19
C ALA A 178 -5.31 -14.07 15.34
N GLU A 179 -5.88 -14.15 14.15
CA GLU A 179 -5.99 -13.06 13.21
C GLU A 179 -7.43 -12.91 12.72
N VAL A 180 -7.85 -11.67 12.57
CA VAL A 180 -9.10 -11.28 11.91
C VAL A 180 -8.73 -10.30 10.81
N ASN A 181 -8.99 -10.67 9.57
CA ASN A 181 -8.74 -9.81 8.42
C ASN A 181 -10.05 -9.20 7.95
N ASN A 182 -9.98 -7.98 7.43
CA ASN A 182 -11.11 -7.19 6.98
C ASN A 182 -12.20 -7.10 8.07
N VAL A 183 -11.81 -6.60 9.26
CA VAL A 183 -12.64 -6.56 10.49
C VAL A 183 -14.00 -5.91 10.24
N PHE A 184 -14.08 -4.91 9.37
CA PHE A 184 -15.33 -4.21 9.04
C PHE A 184 -16.11 -4.86 7.90
N ASN A 185 -15.66 -6.03 7.42
CA ASN A 185 -16.30 -6.77 6.33
C ASN A 185 -16.62 -5.92 5.11
N GLN A 186 -15.68 -5.04 4.74
CA GLN A 186 -15.85 -4.21 3.55
C GLN A 186 -15.87 -5.09 2.29
N GLN A 187 -16.88 -4.89 1.46
CA GLN A 187 -16.95 -5.50 0.13
C GLN A 187 -16.19 -4.60 -0.84
N TYR A 188 -15.15 -5.10 -1.46
CA TYR A 188 -14.30 -4.33 -2.36
C TYR A 188 -13.68 -5.20 -3.45
N GLU A 189 -13.26 -4.53 -4.51
CA GLU A 189 -12.54 -5.11 -5.64
C GLU A 189 -11.22 -4.35 -5.84
N VAL A 190 -10.12 -5.07 -5.97
CA VAL A 190 -8.83 -4.49 -6.37
C VAL A 190 -8.82 -4.28 -7.89
N VAL A 191 -9.34 -5.25 -8.61
CA VAL A 191 -9.58 -5.23 -10.05
C VAL A 191 -11.06 -5.52 -10.27
N GLN A 192 -11.67 -4.83 -11.20
CA GLN A 192 -13.08 -4.99 -11.58
C GLN A 192 -13.45 -6.48 -11.76
N TRP A 193 -14.57 -6.88 -11.19
CA TRP A 193 -15.09 -8.25 -11.20
C TRP A 193 -14.26 -9.30 -10.44
N TYR A 194 -13.26 -8.87 -9.66
CA TYR A 194 -12.51 -9.73 -8.76
C TYR A 194 -12.78 -9.35 -7.30
N PRO A 195 -13.90 -9.82 -6.72
CA PRO A 195 -14.23 -9.50 -5.34
C PRO A 195 -13.21 -10.10 -4.38
N MET A 196 -12.81 -9.29 -3.42
CA MET A 196 -11.87 -9.69 -2.38
C MET A 196 -12.61 -10.33 -1.20
N PRO A 197 -11.93 -11.20 -0.43
CA PRO A 197 -12.55 -11.84 0.73
C PRO A 197 -13.09 -10.82 1.74
N GLY A 198 -14.31 -11.05 2.23
CA GLY A 198 -14.85 -10.36 3.38
C GLY A 198 -14.11 -10.71 4.67
N ILE A 199 -14.74 -10.47 5.82
CA ILE A 199 -14.16 -10.83 7.11
C ILE A 199 -13.76 -12.32 7.13
N ASN A 200 -12.53 -12.58 7.55
CA ASN A 200 -12.03 -13.94 7.68
C ASN A 200 -11.10 -14.09 8.89
N PHE A 201 -10.92 -15.31 9.34
CA PHE A 201 -10.16 -15.64 10.54
C PHE A 201 -9.05 -16.62 10.22
N ARG A 202 -7.88 -16.44 10.85
CA ARG A 202 -6.76 -17.35 10.76
C ARG A 202 -6.18 -17.62 12.15
N PHE A 203 -5.84 -18.88 12.41
CA PHE A 203 -5.11 -19.29 13.60
C PHE A 203 -3.78 -19.92 13.20
N VAL A 204 -2.71 -19.49 13.83
CA VAL A 204 -1.36 -19.98 13.54
C VAL A 204 -0.69 -20.41 14.83
N ILE A 205 -0.05 -21.58 14.80
CA ILE A 205 0.76 -22.12 15.90
C ILE A 205 2.18 -22.33 15.37
N ASN A 206 3.14 -21.63 15.95
CA ASN A 206 4.57 -21.83 15.69
C ASN A 206 5.20 -22.47 16.93
N VAL A 207 6.05 -23.47 16.72
CA VAL A 207 6.79 -24.16 17.79
C VAL A 207 8.27 -24.16 17.44
N GLU A 208 9.07 -23.63 18.37
CA GLU A 208 10.53 -23.61 18.29
C GLU A 208 11.08 -24.55 19.36
N LEU A 209 12.10 -25.38 19.01
CA LEU A 209 12.73 -26.43 19.85
C LEU A 209 14.02 -25.91 20.46
#